data_c662308f5c37f60e9f813560a5829b13
#
_entry.id   c662308f5c37f60e9f813560a5829b13
#
_cell.length_a   1.000
_cell.length_b   1.000
_cell.length_c   1.000
_cell.angle_alpha   90.00
_cell.angle_beta   90.00
_cell.angle_gamma   90.00
#
_symmetry.space_group_name_H-M   'P 1'
#
loop_
_entity.id
_entity.type
_entity.pdbx_description
1 polymer ?
#
loop_
_entity_poly.entity_id
_entity_poly.type
_entity_poly.pdbx_seq_one_letter_code
_entity_poly.pdbx_strand_id
1 'polypeptide(L)'
;GRYLAANVKISVIIPVYNEAKTIEAIKKQLYPYRSRCEILFVDGGSTDGTPEMIGPDFKLLRSEKGRANQMNLGAEESHGDILFFLHCDSELPPRPLEEIRRVMKDHSAGCFGIAFHSGNFFMFTCRVISNHRIKDRKVMFGDQGIFIDRKLFLQAGKFPVIPVMEDYQFSLTLKEMGVRLGMAKKRIYTSDRRFPKGTIPKLKLMWKMNRLRKMYRDHVPIEKIDRLYRDVR
;
A
#
# COMPACT_ATOMS: atom_id res chain seq x y z
N GLY A 1 -16.15 -19.29 -7.59
CA GLY A 1 -15.33 -18.12 -7.40
C GLY A 1 -14.50 -17.79 -8.62
N ARG A 2 -14.31 -16.52 -8.93
CA ARG A 2 -13.59 -16.00 -10.12
C ARG A 2 -12.14 -16.48 -10.21
N TYR A 3 -11.52 -16.83 -9.07
CA TYR A 3 -10.09 -17.10 -8.96
C TYR A 3 -9.78 -18.48 -8.41
N LEU A 4 -10.51 -19.49 -8.90
CA LEU A 4 -10.29 -20.89 -8.51
C LEU A 4 -9.09 -21.53 -9.22
N ALA A 5 -8.59 -20.90 -10.28
CA ALA A 5 -7.52 -21.47 -11.08
C ALA A 5 -6.13 -21.08 -10.53
N ALA A 6 -5.22 -22.04 -10.44
CA ALA A 6 -3.83 -21.84 -9.99
C ALA A 6 -3.01 -20.92 -10.92
N ASN A 7 -3.54 -20.55 -12.08
CA ASN A 7 -2.87 -19.75 -13.11
C ASN A 7 -3.28 -18.26 -13.10
N VAL A 8 -3.98 -17.79 -12.07
CA VAL A 8 -4.30 -16.38 -11.92
C VAL A 8 -3.01 -15.58 -11.72
N LYS A 9 -2.80 -14.60 -12.59
CA LYS A 9 -1.59 -13.77 -12.57
C LYS A 9 -1.73 -12.59 -11.63
N ILE A 10 -0.68 -12.39 -10.83
CA ILE A 10 -0.56 -11.24 -9.93
C ILE A 10 0.51 -10.30 -10.46
N SER A 11 0.21 -9.01 -10.47
CA SER A 11 1.18 -7.96 -10.74
C SER A 11 1.47 -7.20 -9.46
N VAL A 12 2.73 -7.19 -9.05
CA VAL A 12 3.22 -6.44 -7.88
C VAL A 12 3.71 -5.09 -8.36
N ILE A 13 3.16 -4.02 -7.79
CA ILE A 13 3.44 -2.64 -8.18
C ILE A 13 4.06 -1.93 -6.98
N ILE A 14 5.29 -1.45 -7.13
CA ILE A 14 6.06 -0.83 -6.05
C ILE A 14 6.40 0.61 -6.46
N PRO A 15 5.67 1.61 -5.93
CA PRO A 15 6.05 3.00 -6.14
C PRO A 15 7.31 3.31 -5.35
N VAL A 16 8.27 3.99 -6.00
CA VAL A 16 9.53 4.38 -5.38
C VAL A 16 9.83 5.86 -5.64
N TYR A 17 10.34 6.53 -4.63
CA TYR A 17 10.85 7.90 -4.73
C TYR A 17 11.91 8.10 -3.65
N ASN A 18 13.18 8.26 -4.08
CA ASN A 18 14.31 8.41 -3.17
C ASN A 18 14.36 7.32 -2.09
N GLU A 19 14.34 6.07 -2.54
CA GLU A 19 14.32 4.87 -1.69
C GLU A 19 15.65 4.11 -1.70
N ALA A 20 16.77 4.80 -1.93
CA ALA A 20 18.10 4.17 -2.01
C ALA A 20 18.43 3.33 -0.78
N LYS A 21 17.92 3.69 0.40
CA LYS A 21 18.17 2.96 1.65
C LYS A 21 17.37 1.66 1.79
N THR A 22 16.24 1.52 1.10
CA THR A 22 15.31 0.39 1.26
C THR A 22 15.24 -0.50 0.03
N ILE A 23 15.68 -0.01 -1.11
CA ILE A 23 15.50 -0.70 -2.40
C ILE A 23 16.18 -2.07 -2.46
N GLU A 24 17.37 -2.23 -1.92
CA GLU A 24 18.06 -3.52 -1.94
C GLU A 24 17.33 -4.59 -1.12
N ALA A 25 16.76 -4.20 0.02
CA ALA A 25 16.01 -5.13 0.86
C ALA A 25 14.74 -5.64 0.16
N ILE A 26 13.98 -4.76 -0.47
CA ILE A 26 12.75 -5.17 -1.17
C ILE A 26 13.08 -5.99 -2.43
N LYS A 27 14.13 -5.66 -3.16
CA LYS A 27 14.60 -6.46 -4.29
C LYS A 27 14.91 -7.89 -3.85
N LYS A 28 15.64 -8.03 -2.76
CA LYS A 28 16.00 -9.34 -2.20
C LYS A 28 14.77 -10.17 -1.84
N GLN A 29 13.75 -9.55 -1.25
CA GLN A 29 12.50 -10.22 -0.93
C GLN A 29 11.73 -10.67 -2.17
N LEU A 30 11.72 -9.84 -3.22
CA LEU A 30 10.94 -10.09 -4.43
C LEU A 30 11.64 -11.02 -5.43
N TYR A 31 12.95 -11.11 -5.36
CA TYR A 31 13.75 -11.90 -6.31
C TYR A 31 13.24 -13.33 -6.51
N PRO A 32 12.90 -14.10 -5.45
CA PRO A 32 12.39 -15.46 -5.61
C PRO A 32 11.04 -15.54 -6.34
N TYR A 33 10.29 -14.45 -6.41
CA TYR A 33 8.95 -14.42 -6.99
C TYR A 33 8.92 -13.97 -8.45
N ARG A 34 10.07 -13.64 -9.06
CA ARG A 34 10.13 -13.10 -10.43
C ARG A 34 9.54 -14.04 -11.48
N SER A 35 9.64 -15.35 -11.28
CA SER A 35 9.06 -16.34 -12.18
C SER A 35 7.58 -16.65 -11.91
N ARG A 36 7.03 -16.12 -10.81
CA ARG A 36 5.70 -16.44 -10.32
C ARG A 36 4.70 -15.29 -10.40
N CYS A 37 5.18 -14.08 -10.61
CA CYS A 37 4.35 -12.89 -10.76
C CYS A 37 5.08 -11.84 -11.58
N GLU A 38 4.32 -10.88 -12.08
CA GLU A 38 4.88 -9.68 -12.70
C GLU A 38 5.27 -8.70 -11.61
N ILE A 39 6.45 -8.08 -11.70
CA ILE A 39 6.95 -7.12 -10.71
C ILE A 39 7.35 -5.84 -11.43
N LEU A 40 6.75 -4.72 -11.05
CA LEU A 40 7.00 -3.41 -11.64
C LEU A 40 7.35 -2.41 -10.54
N PHE A 41 8.54 -1.82 -10.68
CA PHE A 41 8.91 -0.63 -9.91
C PHE A 41 8.52 0.61 -10.69
N VAL A 42 7.91 1.58 -10.05
CA VAL A 42 7.48 2.83 -10.70
C VAL A 42 8.13 4.00 -9.99
N ASP A 43 9.13 4.59 -10.65
CA ASP A 43 9.89 5.71 -10.11
C ASP A 43 9.21 7.04 -10.37
N GLY A 44 9.09 7.86 -9.34
CA GLY A 44 8.48 9.19 -9.40
C GLY A 44 9.46 10.34 -9.59
N GLY A 45 10.64 10.07 -10.14
CA GLY A 45 11.66 11.09 -10.38
C GLY A 45 12.73 11.17 -9.29
N SER A 46 13.20 10.03 -8.78
CA SER A 46 14.26 9.96 -7.77
C SER A 46 15.55 10.64 -8.21
N THR A 47 16.26 11.22 -7.25
CA THR A 47 17.54 11.91 -7.45
C THR A 47 18.70 11.26 -6.68
N ASP A 48 18.44 10.18 -5.97
CA ASP A 48 19.40 9.50 -5.09
C ASP A 48 20.00 8.22 -5.66
N GLY A 49 19.75 7.92 -6.95
CA GLY A 49 20.24 6.70 -7.59
C GLY A 49 19.30 5.50 -7.47
N THR A 50 18.09 5.67 -6.92
CA THR A 50 17.12 4.57 -6.79
C THR A 50 16.85 3.83 -8.11
N PRO A 51 16.57 4.51 -9.25
CA PRO A 51 16.27 3.80 -10.50
C PRO A 51 17.43 2.91 -10.96
N GLU A 52 18.66 3.40 -10.83
CA GLU A 52 19.87 2.67 -11.23
C GLU A 52 20.10 1.42 -10.38
N MET A 53 19.65 1.44 -9.12
CA MET A 53 19.76 0.30 -8.19
C MET A 53 18.74 -0.80 -8.48
N ILE A 54 17.66 -0.50 -9.17
CA ILE A 54 16.64 -1.50 -9.52
C ILE A 54 17.20 -2.53 -10.50
N GLY A 55 18.04 -2.06 -11.42
CA GLY A 55 18.82 -2.92 -12.29
C GLY A 55 18.01 -3.64 -13.36
N PRO A 56 18.66 -4.58 -14.09
CA PRO A 56 18.00 -5.28 -15.20
C PRO A 56 17.06 -6.41 -14.76
N ASP A 57 17.09 -6.81 -13.49
CA ASP A 57 16.32 -7.95 -13.00
C ASP A 57 14.82 -7.64 -12.80
N PHE A 58 14.46 -6.38 -12.74
CA PHE A 58 13.08 -5.92 -12.53
C PHE A 58 12.70 -4.87 -13.56
N LYS A 59 11.42 -4.87 -13.93
CA LYS A 59 10.86 -3.85 -14.81
C LYS A 59 10.77 -2.52 -14.06
N LEU A 60 11.26 -1.47 -14.69
CA LEU A 60 11.25 -0.10 -14.18
C LEU A 60 10.40 0.78 -15.08
N LEU A 61 9.41 1.44 -14.49
CA LEU A 61 8.62 2.49 -15.14
C LEU A 61 8.96 3.84 -14.51
N ARG A 62 8.78 4.90 -15.28
CA ARG A 62 8.97 6.27 -14.82
C ARG A 62 7.66 7.03 -14.95
N SER A 63 7.27 7.74 -13.91
CA SER A 63 6.05 8.52 -13.86
C SER A 63 6.32 9.90 -13.29
N GLU A 64 5.31 10.76 -13.34
CA GLU A 64 5.29 11.96 -12.53
C GLU A 64 5.30 11.59 -11.05
N LYS A 65 5.90 12.46 -10.23
CA LYS A 65 5.92 12.29 -8.79
C LYS A 65 4.49 12.29 -8.24
N GLY A 66 4.24 11.38 -7.36
CA GLY A 66 2.96 11.23 -6.68
C GLY A 66 2.59 9.76 -6.58
N ARG A 67 2.23 9.33 -5.36
CA ARG A 67 1.93 7.92 -5.11
C ARG A 67 0.81 7.42 -6.01
N ALA A 68 -0.26 8.20 -6.18
CA ALA A 68 -1.36 7.84 -7.06
C ALA A 68 -0.90 7.74 -8.52
N ASN A 69 -0.13 8.71 -9.01
CA ASN A 69 0.40 8.68 -10.38
C ASN A 69 1.25 7.44 -10.61
N GLN A 70 2.14 7.12 -9.68
CA GLN A 70 3.04 5.97 -9.79
C GLN A 70 2.28 4.65 -9.76
N MET A 71 1.36 4.47 -8.82
CA MET A 71 0.57 3.24 -8.70
C MET A 71 -0.37 3.06 -9.89
N ASN A 72 -1.01 4.12 -10.35
CA ASN A 72 -1.91 4.07 -11.51
C ASN A 72 -1.16 3.68 -12.78
N LEU A 73 0.02 4.27 -13.01
CA LEU A 73 0.84 3.91 -14.17
C LEU A 73 1.24 2.43 -14.11
N GLY A 74 1.69 1.97 -12.96
CA GLY A 74 2.01 0.56 -12.75
C GLY A 74 0.84 -0.35 -13.04
N ALA A 75 -0.36 0.01 -12.60
CA ALA A 75 -1.58 -0.74 -12.87
C ALA A 75 -1.89 -0.77 -14.38
N GLU A 76 -1.81 0.37 -15.05
CA GLU A 76 -2.08 0.48 -16.50
C GLU A 76 -1.12 -0.35 -17.35
N GLU A 77 0.16 -0.35 -17.00
CA GLU A 77 1.21 -1.06 -17.75
C GLU A 77 1.36 -2.52 -17.37
N SER A 78 0.69 -2.98 -16.31
CA SER A 78 0.75 -4.36 -15.86
C SER A 78 -0.29 -5.24 -16.57
N HIS A 79 -0.11 -6.56 -16.48
CA HIS A 79 -0.91 -7.54 -17.21
C HIS A 79 -1.64 -8.54 -16.29
N GLY A 80 -1.41 -8.48 -14.99
CA GLY A 80 -2.02 -9.42 -14.04
C GLY A 80 -3.51 -9.22 -13.84
N ASP A 81 -4.20 -10.26 -13.46
CA ASP A 81 -5.63 -10.22 -13.11
C ASP A 81 -5.85 -9.59 -11.74
N ILE A 82 -4.86 -9.72 -10.88
CA ILE A 82 -4.84 -9.13 -9.54
C ILE A 82 -3.68 -8.15 -9.46
N LEU A 83 -3.96 -6.95 -8.95
CA LEU A 83 -2.95 -5.94 -8.68
C LEU A 83 -2.60 -5.98 -7.20
N PHE A 84 -1.32 -5.95 -6.88
CA PHE A 84 -0.82 -5.91 -5.51
C PHE A 84 0.10 -4.70 -5.35
N PHE A 85 -0.35 -3.71 -4.60
CA PHE A 85 0.40 -2.48 -4.35
C PHE A 85 1.24 -2.63 -3.07
N LEU A 86 2.55 -2.55 -3.21
CA LEU A 86 3.49 -2.81 -2.14
C LEU A 86 4.42 -1.61 -1.93
N HIS A 87 4.57 -1.15 -0.70
CA HIS A 87 5.52 -0.10 -0.37
C HIS A 87 6.95 -0.64 -0.37
N CYS A 88 7.90 0.20 -0.77
CA CYS A 88 9.31 -0.17 -0.89
C CYS A 88 9.95 -0.57 0.45
N ASP A 89 9.49 0.00 1.56
CA ASP A 89 10.00 -0.28 2.91
C ASP A 89 9.24 -1.39 3.64
N SER A 90 8.36 -2.10 2.95
CA SER A 90 7.59 -3.20 3.54
C SER A 90 8.39 -4.50 3.58
N GLU A 91 8.06 -5.35 4.55
CA GLU A 91 8.53 -6.72 4.62
C GLU A 91 7.37 -7.67 4.42
N LEU A 92 7.51 -8.57 3.45
CA LEU A 92 6.47 -9.53 3.11
C LEU A 92 6.46 -10.71 4.10
N PRO A 93 5.27 -11.25 4.43
CA PRO A 93 5.18 -12.51 5.14
C PRO A 93 5.58 -13.68 4.23
N PRO A 94 5.82 -14.89 4.79
CA PRO A 94 6.04 -16.07 3.97
C PRO A 94 4.85 -16.36 3.05
N ARG A 95 5.12 -16.77 1.83
CA ARG A 95 4.10 -17.14 0.82
C ARG A 95 3.01 -16.08 0.65
N PRO A 96 3.38 -14.83 0.33
CA PRO A 96 2.40 -13.76 0.23
C PRO A 96 1.43 -13.94 -0.95
N LEU A 97 1.89 -14.51 -2.06
CA LEU A 97 1.04 -14.70 -3.25
C LEU A 97 -0.06 -15.71 -3.00
N GLU A 98 0.24 -16.78 -2.30
CA GLU A 98 -0.75 -17.80 -1.91
C GLU A 98 -1.80 -17.20 -0.97
N GLU A 99 -1.38 -16.33 -0.08
CA GLU A 99 -2.30 -15.63 0.83
C GLU A 99 -3.25 -14.69 0.08
N ILE A 100 -2.74 -13.94 -0.90
CA ILE A 100 -3.56 -13.10 -1.77
C ILE A 100 -4.59 -13.97 -2.50
N ARG A 101 -4.16 -15.06 -3.12
CA ARG A 101 -5.05 -15.97 -3.84
C ARG A 101 -6.15 -16.54 -2.94
N ARG A 102 -5.79 -16.88 -1.71
CA ARG A 102 -6.77 -17.40 -0.73
C ARG A 102 -7.87 -16.38 -0.45
N VAL A 103 -7.51 -15.14 -0.17
CA VAL A 103 -8.49 -14.07 0.11
C VAL A 103 -9.33 -13.78 -1.12
N MET A 104 -8.72 -13.75 -2.30
CA MET A 104 -9.40 -13.40 -3.55
C MET A 104 -10.35 -14.48 -4.08
N LYS A 105 -10.42 -15.64 -3.46
CA LYS A 105 -11.48 -16.62 -3.75
C LYS A 105 -12.87 -16.08 -3.40
N ASP A 106 -12.96 -15.32 -2.30
CA ASP A 106 -14.23 -14.85 -1.74
C ASP A 106 -14.38 -13.33 -1.79
N HIS A 107 -13.33 -12.61 -2.17
CA HIS A 107 -13.31 -11.15 -2.18
C HIS A 107 -12.71 -10.62 -3.47
N SER A 108 -13.13 -9.43 -3.87
CA SER A 108 -12.58 -8.74 -5.05
C SER A 108 -11.50 -7.71 -4.71
N ALA A 109 -11.32 -7.41 -3.44
CA ALA A 109 -10.29 -6.53 -2.92
C ALA A 109 -9.99 -6.89 -1.47
N GLY A 110 -8.78 -6.59 -1.04
CA GLY A 110 -8.37 -6.82 0.34
C GLY A 110 -7.00 -6.23 0.64
N CYS A 111 -6.51 -6.54 1.82
CA CYS A 111 -5.18 -6.12 2.26
C CYS A 111 -4.63 -7.08 3.30
N PHE A 112 -3.34 -6.92 3.60
CA PHE A 112 -2.70 -7.60 4.73
C PHE A 112 -2.94 -6.80 6.01
N GLY A 113 -2.88 -7.48 7.15
CA GLY A 113 -2.71 -6.80 8.42
C GLY A 113 -1.30 -6.20 8.51
N ILE A 114 -1.09 -5.27 9.43
CA ILE A 114 0.23 -4.68 9.66
C ILE A 114 0.85 -5.22 10.94
N ALA A 115 2.19 -5.23 10.97
CA ALA A 115 2.99 -5.51 12.15
C ALA A 115 4.22 -4.61 12.16
N PHE A 116 4.83 -4.44 13.32
CA PHE A 116 6.06 -3.69 13.50
C PHE A 116 7.09 -4.59 14.20
N HIS A 117 8.37 -4.40 13.88
CA HIS A 117 9.45 -5.12 14.55
C HIS A 117 9.70 -4.60 15.97
N SER A 118 9.21 -3.41 16.29
CA SER A 118 9.32 -2.84 17.61
C SER A 118 8.55 -3.67 18.63
N GLY A 119 9.21 -4.12 19.70
CA GLY A 119 8.60 -4.80 20.86
C GLY A 119 7.87 -3.84 21.81
N ASN A 120 7.73 -2.57 21.47
CA ASN A 120 7.08 -1.56 22.27
C ASN A 120 5.57 -1.83 22.35
N PHE A 121 5.03 -1.85 23.56
CA PHE A 121 3.60 -2.03 23.82
C PHE A 121 2.75 -1.03 23.04
N PHE A 122 3.21 0.21 22.89
CA PHE A 122 2.51 1.23 22.11
C PHE A 122 2.38 0.82 20.62
N MET A 123 3.45 0.29 20.02
CA MET A 123 3.39 -0.17 18.61
C MET A 123 2.48 -1.39 18.48
N PHE A 124 2.45 -2.27 19.46
CA PHE A 124 1.48 -3.37 19.51
C PHE A 124 0.04 -2.84 19.51
N THR A 125 -0.25 -1.84 20.32
CA THR A 125 -1.56 -1.20 20.39
C THR A 125 -1.93 -0.55 19.06
N CYS A 126 -0.99 0.17 18.41
CA CYS A 126 -1.20 0.75 17.08
C CYS A 126 -1.55 -0.31 16.05
N ARG A 127 -0.87 -1.46 16.08
CA ARG A 127 -1.14 -2.59 15.19
C ARG A 127 -2.56 -3.13 15.39
N VAL A 128 -2.96 -3.36 16.62
CA VAL A 128 -4.30 -3.88 16.94
C VAL A 128 -5.37 -2.91 16.46
N ILE A 129 -5.23 -1.62 16.76
CA ILE A 129 -6.18 -0.58 16.33
C ILE A 129 -6.24 -0.50 14.80
N SER A 130 -5.10 -0.49 14.11
CA SER A 130 -5.05 -0.40 12.64
C SER A 130 -5.73 -1.59 11.98
N ASN A 131 -5.44 -2.80 12.45
CA ASN A 131 -6.04 -4.02 11.91
C ASN A 131 -7.55 -4.08 12.19
N HIS A 132 -7.98 -3.61 13.35
CA HIS A 132 -9.39 -3.55 13.71
C HIS A 132 -10.17 -2.57 12.82
N ARG A 133 -9.57 -1.43 12.45
CA ARG A 133 -10.17 -0.46 11.53
C ARG A 133 -10.52 -1.04 10.17
N ILE A 134 -9.67 -1.92 9.63
CA ILE A 134 -9.95 -2.58 8.35
C ILE A 134 -11.20 -3.43 8.48
N LYS A 135 -11.25 -4.24 9.52
CA LYS A 135 -12.34 -5.19 9.76
C LYS A 135 -13.69 -4.47 10.00
N ASP A 136 -13.69 -3.44 10.82
CA ASP A 136 -14.91 -2.77 11.27
C ASP A 136 -15.32 -1.58 10.42
N ARG A 137 -14.35 -0.79 9.94
CA ARG A 137 -14.62 0.43 9.16
C ARG A 137 -14.48 0.23 7.66
N LYS A 138 -13.97 -0.93 7.22
CA LYS A 138 -13.81 -1.29 5.80
C LYS A 138 -12.95 -0.28 5.03
N VAL A 139 -11.86 0.15 5.65
CA VAL A 139 -10.89 1.09 5.07
C VAL A 139 -9.53 0.43 5.03
N MET A 140 -8.87 0.50 3.87
CA MET A 140 -7.51 0.03 3.66
C MET A 140 -6.54 1.20 3.58
N PHE A 141 -5.32 1.02 4.08
CA PHE A 141 -4.25 1.99 3.96
C PHE A 141 -3.12 1.44 3.09
N GLY A 142 -2.39 2.34 2.42
CA GLY A 142 -1.37 1.96 1.45
C GLY A 142 -0.25 1.09 2.00
N ASP A 143 0.12 1.25 3.26
CA ASP A 143 1.17 0.45 3.92
C ASP A 143 0.74 -0.99 4.24
N GLN A 144 -0.52 -1.33 4.02
CA GLN A 144 -1.08 -2.64 4.32
C GLN A 144 -1.03 -3.62 3.14
N GLY A 145 -0.42 -3.24 2.02
CA GLY A 145 -0.35 -4.09 0.86
C GLY A 145 -1.72 -4.38 0.26
N ILE A 146 -2.33 -3.38 -0.33
CA ILE A 146 -3.64 -3.48 -0.96
C ILE A 146 -3.54 -4.38 -2.19
N PHE A 147 -4.42 -5.36 -2.29
CA PHE A 147 -4.58 -6.17 -3.50
C PHE A 147 -6.03 -6.13 -3.98
N ILE A 148 -6.21 -6.14 -5.30
CA ILE A 148 -7.52 -5.89 -5.89
C ILE A 148 -7.61 -6.52 -7.30
N ASP A 149 -8.79 -6.97 -7.67
CA ASP A 149 -9.12 -7.35 -9.03
C ASP A 149 -8.87 -6.17 -9.98
N ARG A 150 -8.14 -6.41 -11.07
CA ARG A 150 -7.83 -5.38 -12.08
C ARG A 150 -9.07 -4.68 -12.59
N LYS A 151 -10.10 -5.44 -12.97
CA LYS A 151 -11.34 -4.88 -13.53
C LYS A 151 -12.03 -3.97 -12.52
N LEU A 152 -12.09 -4.40 -11.26
CA LEU A 152 -12.67 -3.59 -10.20
C LEU A 152 -11.87 -2.31 -9.99
N PHE A 153 -10.54 -2.38 -10.00
CA PHE A 153 -9.68 -1.21 -9.86
C PHE A 153 -9.96 -0.15 -10.92
N LEU A 154 -10.08 -0.59 -12.17
CA LEU A 154 -10.39 0.31 -13.29
C LEU A 154 -11.82 0.85 -13.21
N GLN A 155 -12.79 0.02 -12.85
CA GLN A 155 -14.19 0.44 -12.68
C GLN A 155 -14.35 1.46 -11.55
N ALA A 156 -13.57 1.33 -10.49
CA ALA A 156 -13.57 2.27 -9.37
C ALA A 156 -12.87 3.60 -9.70
N GLY A 157 -12.27 3.73 -10.88
CA GLY A 157 -11.62 4.96 -11.33
C GLY A 157 -10.16 5.09 -10.95
N LYS A 158 -9.51 4.01 -10.52
CA LYS A 158 -8.12 3.99 -10.06
C LYS A 158 -7.94 4.80 -8.76
N PHE A 159 -6.69 4.99 -8.31
CA PHE A 159 -6.45 5.90 -7.19
C PHE A 159 -6.66 7.35 -7.64
N PRO A 160 -7.36 8.18 -6.85
CA PRO A 160 -7.50 9.60 -7.18
C PRO A 160 -6.14 10.30 -7.12
N VAL A 161 -5.89 11.16 -8.09
CA VAL A 161 -4.62 11.91 -8.17
C VAL A 161 -4.72 13.11 -7.24
N ILE A 162 -4.50 12.85 -5.97
CA ILE A 162 -4.46 13.85 -4.90
C ILE A 162 -3.15 13.67 -4.12
N PRO A 163 -2.61 14.72 -3.49
CA PRO A 163 -1.29 14.65 -2.85
C PRO A 163 -1.25 13.74 -1.62
N VAL A 164 -2.37 13.55 -0.96
CA VAL A 164 -2.51 12.66 0.22
C VAL A 164 -3.92 12.06 0.25
N MET A 165 -4.12 11.03 1.05
CA MET A 165 -5.43 10.38 1.25
C MET A 165 -5.97 9.62 0.05
N GLU A 166 -5.13 9.28 -0.93
CA GLU A 166 -5.55 8.53 -2.12
C GLU A 166 -6.07 7.14 -1.77
N ASP A 167 -5.42 6.46 -0.82
CA ASP A 167 -5.82 5.15 -0.32
C ASP A 167 -7.13 5.21 0.46
N TYR A 168 -7.28 6.23 1.29
CA TYR A 168 -8.49 6.46 2.08
C TYR A 168 -9.68 6.75 1.17
N GLN A 169 -9.53 7.69 0.22
CA GLN A 169 -10.59 8.00 -0.73
C GLN A 169 -10.97 6.78 -1.58
N PHE A 170 -9.97 6.03 -2.02
CA PHE A 170 -10.22 4.81 -2.80
C PHE A 170 -11.04 3.79 -2.00
N SER A 171 -10.72 3.60 -0.71
CA SER A 171 -11.51 2.73 0.17
C SER A 171 -12.95 3.20 0.32
N LEU A 172 -13.17 4.51 0.45
CA LEU A 172 -14.53 5.07 0.51
C LEU A 172 -15.30 4.80 -0.78
N THR A 173 -14.66 4.93 -1.93
CA THR A 173 -15.26 4.61 -3.23
C THR A 173 -15.67 3.14 -3.32
N LEU A 174 -14.81 2.23 -2.90
CA LEU A 174 -15.13 0.80 -2.87
C LEU A 174 -16.31 0.51 -1.94
N LYS A 175 -16.35 1.18 -0.80
CA LYS A 175 -17.46 1.05 0.15
C LYS A 175 -18.79 1.50 -0.47
N GLU A 176 -18.79 2.65 -1.16
CA GLU A 176 -19.97 3.15 -1.88
C GLU A 176 -20.43 2.18 -2.98
N MET A 177 -19.49 1.49 -3.62
CA MET A 177 -19.77 0.45 -4.62
C MET A 177 -20.28 -0.86 -4.01
N GLY A 178 -20.35 -0.98 -2.69
CA GLY A 178 -20.78 -2.19 -2.00
C GLY A 178 -19.72 -3.30 -1.98
N VAL A 179 -18.46 -2.98 -2.22
CA VAL A 179 -17.37 -3.95 -2.20
C VAL A 179 -17.04 -4.35 -0.77
N ARG A 180 -17.05 -5.65 -0.50
CA ARG A 180 -16.63 -6.19 0.78
C ARG A 180 -15.13 -6.48 0.75
N LEU A 181 -14.39 -5.86 1.66
CA LEU A 181 -12.94 -6.02 1.75
C LEU A 181 -12.57 -7.30 2.50
N GLY A 182 -11.59 -8.03 1.93
CA GLY A 182 -10.98 -9.17 2.58
C GLY A 182 -9.75 -8.76 3.36
N MET A 183 -9.44 -9.50 4.42
CA MET A 183 -8.23 -9.31 5.19
C MET A 183 -7.44 -10.61 5.25
N ALA A 184 -6.18 -10.54 4.86
CA ALA A 184 -5.27 -11.67 4.97
C ALA A 184 -5.00 -12.00 6.44
N LYS A 185 -4.80 -13.28 6.73
CA LYS A 185 -4.43 -13.72 8.09
C LYS A 185 -2.99 -13.36 8.42
N LYS A 186 -2.14 -13.30 7.41
CA LYS A 186 -0.73 -12.92 7.55
C LYS A 186 -0.60 -11.39 7.54
N ARG A 187 0.54 -10.91 8.05
CA ARG A 187 0.80 -9.48 8.21
C ARG A 187 2.04 -9.05 7.46
N ILE A 188 1.99 -7.85 6.90
CA ILE A 188 3.14 -7.15 6.36
C ILE A 188 3.80 -6.38 7.50
N TYR A 189 5.13 -6.51 7.65
CA TYR A 189 5.88 -5.65 8.54
C TYR A 189 6.10 -4.30 7.87
N THR A 190 5.72 -3.24 8.54
CA THR A 190 5.89 -1.87 8.08
C THR A 190 6.90 -1.15 8.95
N SER A 191 7.59 -0.18 8.37
CA SER A 191 8.57 0.64 9.09
C SER A 191 7.87 1.55 10.08
N ASP A 192 8.42 1.63 11.31
CA ASP A 192 8.00 2.59 12.33
C ASP A 192 8.79 3.91 12.27
N ARG A 193 9.62 4.11 11.23
CA ARG A 193 10.48 5.29 11.07
C ARG A 193 9.73 6.62 11.10
N ARG A 194 8.44 6.62 10.75
CA ARG A 194 7.58 7.81 10.79
C ARG A 194 7.14 8.17 12.21
N PHE A 195 7.27 7.23 13.15
CA PHE A 195 6.88 7.45 14.52
C PHE A 195 8.06 8.06 15.28
N PRO A 196 7.87 9.19 15.98
CA PRO A 196 8.89 9.75 16.82
C PRO A 196 9.21 8.82 18.00
N LYS A 197 10.39 8.97 18.57
CA LYS A 197 10.76 8.21 19.75
C LYS A 197 9.94 8.72 20.95
N GLY A 198 9.49 7.77 21.80
CA GLY A 198 8.71 8.09 22.99
C GLY A 198 7.20 7.94 22.80
N THR A 199 6.49 7.69 23.92
CA THR A 199 5.05 7.39 23.89
C THR A 199 4.20 8.63 23.62
N ILE A 200 4.49 9.75 24.29
CA ILE A 200 3.72 10.99 24.15
C ILE A 200 3.81 11.56 22.72
N PRO A 201 5.00 11.69 22.10
CA PRO A 201 5.09 12.13 20.71
C PRO A 201 4.35 11.20 19.73
N LYS A 202 4.37 9.89 19.96
CA LYS A 202 3.61 8.92 19.13
C LYS A 202 2.11 9.13 19.25
N LEU A 203 1.59 9.35 20.43
CA LEU A 203 0.18 9.66 20.65
C LEU A 203 -0.22 10.97 19.96
N LYS A 204 0.61 11.99 20.02
CA LYS A 204 0.37 13.25 19.30
C LYS A 204 0.31 13.04 17.79
N LEU A 205 1.22 12.23 17.25
CA LEU A 205 1.22 11.90 15.82
C LEU A 205 -0.08 11.19 15.40
N MET A 206 -0.49 10.20 16.15
CA MET A 206 -1.74 9.47 15.88
C MET A 206 -2.95 10.38 15.93
N TRP A 207 -3.00 11.29 16.91
CA TRP A 207 -4.07 12.27 17.03
C TRP A 207 -4.11 13.20 15.83
N LYS A 208 -2.94 13.71 15.40
CA LYS A 208 -2.84 14.54 14.19
C LYS A 208 -3.33 13.80 12.94
N MET A 209 -2.94 12.55 12.75
CA MET A 209 -3.38 11.75 11.61
C MET A 209 -4.90 11.54 11.62
N ASN A 210 -5.48 11.26 12.77
CA ASN A 210 -6.93 11.13 12.90
C ASN A 210 -7.64 12.45 12.59
N ARG A 211 -7.07 13.56 13.02
CA ARG A 211 -7.59 14.90 12.72
C ARG A 211 -7.56 15.20 11.22
N LEU A 212 -6.46 14.85 10.53
CA LEU A 212 -6.35 15.03 9.09
C LEU A 212 -7.40 14.23 8.33
N ARG A 213 -7.68 12.99 8.74
CA ARG A 213 -8.74 12.18 8.15
C ARG A 213 -10.12 12.79 8.37
N LYS A 214 -10.37 13.33 9.56
CA LYS A 214 -11.62 14.04 9.84
C LYS A 214 -11.75 15.28 8.98
N MET A 215 -10.69 16.07 8.84
CA MET A 215 -10.66 17.25 7.97
C MET A 215 -10.99 16.87 6.51
N TYR A 216 -10.47 15.75 6.04
CA TYR A 216 -10.78 15.24 4.71
C TYR A 216 -12.27 14.90 4.58
N ARG A 217 -12.85 14.19 5.56
CA ARG A 217 -14.29 13.88 5.57
C ARG A 217 -15.16 15.13 5.62
N ASP A 218 -14.71 16.16 6.29
CA ASP A 218 -15.41 17.44 6.44
C ASP A 218 -15.14 18.38 5.24
N HIS A 219 -14.56 17.86 4.17
CA HIS A 219 -14.30 18.59 2.91
C HIS A 219 -13.38 19.80 3.06
N VAL A 220 -12.46 19.77 4.00
CA VAL A 220 -11.39 20.77 4.09
C VAL A 220 -10.52 20.69 2.83
N PRO A 221 -10.08 21.81 2.23
CA PRO A 221 -9.26 21.79 1.02
C PRO A 221 -8.04 20.89 1.16
N ILE A 222 -7.82 20.04 0.15
CA ILE A 222 -6.76 19.02 0.18
C ILE A 222 -5.36 19.65 0.30
N GLU A 223 -5.17 20.85 -0.21
CA GLU A 223 -3.90 21.58 -0.11
C GLU A 223 -3.55 21.90 1.34
N LYS A 224 -4.55 22.26 2.15
CA LYS A 224 -4.38 22.51 3.58
C LYS A 224 -4.02 21.22 4.31
N ILE A 225 -4.70 20.13 4.00
CA ILE A 225 -4.45 18.80 4.58
C ILE A 225 -3.04 18.34 4.21
N ASP A 226 -2.62 18.51 2.96
CA ASP A 226 -1.30 18.13 2.48
C ASP A 226 -0.21 18.91 3.22
N ARG A 227 -0.37 20.22 3.41
CA ARG A 227 0.58 21.03 4.16
C ARG A 227 0.75 20.53 5.60
N LEU A 228 -0.37 20.28 6.28
CA LEU A 228 -0.35 19.76 7.66
C LEU A 228 0.26 18.36 7.73
N TYR A 229 0.03 17.53 6.71
CA TYR A 229 0.62 16.20 6.61
C TYR A 229 2.14 16.26 6.46
N ARG A 230 2.66 17.19 5.66
CA ARG A 230 4.10 17.40 5.49
C ARG A 230 4.78 17.83 6.79
N ASP A 231 4.11 18.64 7.60
CA ASP A 231 4.63 19.08 8.90
C ASP A 231 4.71 17.94 9.92
N VAL A 232 4.09 16.81 9.66
CA VAL A 232 4.05 15.61 10.53
C VAL A 232 5.12 14.58 10.13
N ARG A 233 5.72 14.71 8.94
CA ARG A 233 6.75 13.76 8.42
C ARG A 233 8.13 13.98 9.02
#